data_06f4e6f25cb6d1173ee70049745d137d
#
_entry.id   06f4e6f25cb6d1173ee70049745d137d
#
_cell.length_a   1.000
_cell.length_b   1.000
_cell.length_c   1.000
_cell.angle_alpha   90.00
_cell.angle_beta   90.00
_cell.angle_gamma   90.00
#
_symmetry.space_group_name_H-M   'P 1'
#
loop_
_entity.id
_entity.type
_entity.pdbx_description
1 polymer ?
#
loop_
_entity_poly.entity_id
_entity_poly.type
_entity_poly.pdbx_seq_one_letter_code
_entity_poly.pdbx_strand_id
1 'polypeptide(L)'
;EVHVVGRKRWNRRGAMVTDRYQNIRHHESVDALSAWAEKNEVPIVGLDNVPGAISLETFDMPRSCVLFFGQEGQGLSEAAQRACSATVSIAQFGSTRSINVGAAAAIAMHAWIRRYKFGQAPTEKQ
;
A
#
# COMPACT_ATOMS: atom_id res chain seq x y z
N GLU A 1 -8.18 7.03 5.74
CA GLU A 1 -9.16 5.94 5.70
C GLU A 1 -8.44 4.60 5.58
N VAL A 2 -8.85 3.61 6.36
CA VAL A 2 -8.25 2.28 6.37
C VAL A 2 -9.21 1.30 5.72
N HIS A 3 -8.70 0.45 4.83
CA HIS A 3 -9.47 -0.58 4.16
C HIS A 3 -8.95 -1.95 4.57
N VAL A 4 -9.86 -2.84 4.95
CA VAL A 4 -9.54 -4.22 5.31
C VAL A 4 -10.16 -5.13 4.26
N VAL A 5 -9.35 -6.05 3.71
CA VAL A 5 -9.80 -6.96 2.67
C VAL A 5 -9.78 -8.39 3.19
N GLY A 6 -10.87 -9.11 2.97
CA GLY A 6 -11.01 -10.51 3.35
C GLY A 6 -11.80 -10.70 4.62
N ARG A 7 -11.16 -11.23 5.66
CA ARG A 7 -11.84 -11.57 6.90
C ARG A 7 -12.46 -10.36 7.58
N LYS A 8 -13.67 -10.53 8.11
CA LYS A 8 -14.39 -9.46 8.77
C LYS A 8 -13.80 -9.05 10.12
N ARG A 9 -12.94 -9.87 10.70
CA ARG A 9 -12.39 -9.57 12.02
C ARG A 9 -11.21 -8.63 11.95
N TRP A 10 -11.35 -7.52 12.63
CA TRP A 10 -10.28 -6.57 12.87
C TRP A 10 -9.74 -6.81 14.27
N ASN A 11 -8.42 -6.95 14.42
CA ASN A 11 -7.81 -7.14 15.73
C ASN A 11 -7.67 -5.80 16.45
N ARG A 12 -8.64 -5.47 17.26
CA ARG A 12 -8.68 -4.21 17.99
C ARG A 12 -7.62 -4.10 19.07
N ARG A 13 -7.10 -5.23 19.55
CA ARG A 13 -6.06 -5.21 20.58
C ARG A 13 -4.78 -4.55 20.08
N GLY A 14 -4.43 -4.79 18.84
CA GLY A 14 -3.25 -4.19 18.25
C GLY A 14 -3.46 -2.77 17.76
N ALA A 15 -4.71 -2.35 17.59
CA ALA A 15 -5.03 -1.01 17.10
C ALA A 15 -5.10 0.03 18.23
N MET A 16 -5.15 -0.40 19.47
CA MET A 16 -5.36 0.46 20.65
C MET A 16 -6.58 1.36 20.46
N VAL A 17 -6.46 2.68 20.52
CA VAL A 17 -7.58 3.60 20.31
C VAL A 17 -7.66 4.12 18.87
N THR A 18 -6.73 3.72 18.02
CA THR A 18 -6.64 4.22 16.65
C THR A 18 -7.88 3.90 15.84
N ASP A 19 -8.47 2.73 16.04
CA ASP A 19 -9.68 2.30 15.33
C ASP A 19 -10.88 3.20 15.59
N ARG A 20 -10.90 3.95 16.69
CA ARG A 20 -11.98 4.88 17.02
C ARG A 20 -11.91 6.17 16.20
N TYR A 21 -10.72 6.52 15.74
CA TYR A 21 -10.47 7.78 15.02
C TYR A 21 -10.22 7.58 13.54
N GLN A 22 -10.15 6.32 13.09
CA GLN A 22 -9.94 5.97 11.70
C GLN A 22 -11.25 5.50 11.08
N ASN A 23 -11.50 5.96 9.87
CA ASN A 23 -12.64 5.46 9.11
C ASN A 23 -12.24 4.14 8.47
N ILE A 24 -12.78 3.03 8.97
CA ILE A 24 -12.44 1.68 8.53
C ILE A 24 -13.51 1.14 7.60
N ARG A 25 -13.13 0.75 6.40
CA ARG A 25 -14.01 0.10 5.43
C ARG A 25 -13.57 -1.34 5.22
N HIS A 26 -14.53 -2.22 5.13
CA HIS A 26 -14.28 -3.63 4.91
C HIS A 26 -14.73 -4.05 3.51
N HIS A 27 -13.86 -4.78 2.81
CA HIS A 27 -14.16 -5.35 1.50
C HIS A 27 -14.03 -6.86 1.58
N GLU A 28 -15.02 -7.59 1.06
CA GLU A 28 -15.03 -9.05 1.14
C GLU A 28 -13.89 -9.70 0.35
N SER A 29 -13.44 -9.04 -0.70
CA SER A 29 -12.43 -9.59 -1.60
C SER A 29 -11.64 -8.47 -2.27
N VAL A 30 -10.57 -8.88 -2.95
CA VAL A 30 -9.80 -7.97 -3.80
C VAL A 30 -10.69 -7.37 -4.89
N ASP A 31 -11.58 -8.18 -5.46
CA ASP A 31 -12.49 -7.68 -6.49
C ASP A 31 -13.41 -6.59 -5.96
N ALA A 32 -13.89 -6.75 -4.72
CA ALA A 32 -14.71 -5.71 -4.09
C ALA A 32 -13.94 -4.42 -3.88
N LEU A 33 -12.68 -4.52 -3.43
CA LEU A 33 -11.81 -3.35 -3.29
C LEU A 33 -11.57 -2.69 -4.64
N SER A 34 -11.28 -3.49 -5.68
CA SER A 34 -11.04 -2.99 -7.03
C SER A 34 -12.25 -2.23 -7.57
N ALA A 35 -13.46 -2.78 -7.36
CA ALA A 35 -14.69 -2.12 -7.77
C ALA A 35 -14.91 -0.80 -7.03
N TRP A 36 -14.61 -0.78 -5.74
CA TRP A 36 -14.71 0.45 -4.95
C TRP A 36 -13.74 1.52 -5.46
N ALA A 37 -12.51 1.13 -5.73
CA ALA A 37 -11.48 2.06 -6.22
C ALA A 37 -11.85 2.62 -7.58
N GLU A 38 -12.37 1.78 -8.48
CA GLU A 38 -12.82 2.20 -9.79
C GLU A 38 -13.96 3.19 -9.68
N LYS A 39 -14.95 2.90 -8.83
CA LYS A 39 -16.09 3.78 -8.60
C LYS A 39 -15.66 5.14 -8.06
N ASN A 40 -14.65 5.17 -7.23
CA ASN A 40 -14.14 6.40 -6.61
C ASN A 40 -12.99 7.03 -7.41
N GLU A 41 -12.66 6.44 -8.55
CA GLU A 41 -11.63 6.96 -9.47
C GLU A 41 -10.27 7.15 -8.79
N VAL A 42 -9.88 6.18 -7.96
CA VAL A 42 -8.56 6.18 -7.31
C VAL A 42 -7.77 4.95 -7.74
N PRO A 43 -6.49 5.12 -8.11
CA PRO A 43 -5.65 3.98 -8.44
C PRO A 43 -5.24 3.21 -7.19
N ILE A 44 -4.95 1.94 -7.36
CA ILE A 44 -4.42 1.09 -6.31
C ILE A 44 -2.93 0.89 -6.56
N VAL A 45 -2.12 1.27 -5.60
CA VAL A 45 -0.66 1.11 -5.65
C VAL A 45 -0.28 -0.01 -4.69
N GLY A 46 0.19 -1.12 -5.23
CA GLY A 46 0.60 -2.26 -4.43
C GLY A 46 2.04 -2.12 -3.96
N LEU A 47 2.31 -2.47 -2.72
CA LEU A 47 3.65 -2.43 -2.16
C LEU A 47 4.13 -3.87 -1.94
N ASP A 48 5.08 -4.32 -2.76
CA ASP A 48 5.67 -5.64 -2.62
C ASP A 48 6.98 -5.70 -3.41
N ASN A 49 7.94 -6.44 -2.90
CA ASN A 49 9.24 -6.63 -3.57
C ASN A 49 9.14 -7.81 -4.53
N VAL A 50 8.48 -7.61 -5.66
CA VAL A 50 8.31 -8.61 -6.71
C VAL A 50 9.10 -8.22 -7.95
N PRO A 51 9.49 -9.20 -8.80
CA PRO A 51 10.16 -8.87 -10.05
C PRO A 51 9.32 -7.92 -10.90
N GLY A 52 9.97 -6.90 -11.44
CA GLY A 52 9.30 -5.91 -12.27
C GLY A 52 8.65 -4.77 -11.50
N ALA A 53 8.69 -4.78 -10.17
CA ALA A 53 8.16 -3.67 -9.37
C ALA A 53 9.00 -2.42 -9.59
N ILE A 54 8.32 -1.27 -9.57
CA ILE A 54 8.99 0.03 -9.70
C ILE A 54 9.53 0.43 -8.33
N SER A 55 10.76 0.94 -8.29
CA SER A 55 11.33 1.42 -7.03
C SER A 55 10.54 2.61 -6.50
N LEU A 56 10.22 2.59 -5.20
CA LEU A 56 9.50 3.69 -4.56
C LEU A 56 10.22 5.03 -4.74
N GLU A 57 11.54 5.01 -4.74
CA GLU A 57 12.34 6.23 -4.87
C GLU A 57 12.14 6.93 -6.21
N THR A 58 11.80 6.18 -7.26
CA THR A 58 11.59 6.71 -8.61
C THR A 58 10.12 6.77 -9.01
N PHE A 59 9.23 6.21 -8.20
CA PHE A 59 7.81 6.17 -8.52
C PHE A 59 7.14 7.50 -8.20
N ASP A 60 6.42 8.05 -9.17
CA ASP A 60 5.64 9.27 -8.94
C ASP A 60 4.31 8.90 -8.31
N MET A 61 4.25 9.01 -6.99
CA MET A 61 3.07 8.63 -6.20
C MET A 61 1.86 9.48 -6.61
N PRO A 62 0.72 8.85 -6.95
CA PRO A 62 -0.49 9.63 -7.24
C PRO A 62 -0.96 10.41 -6.01
N ARG A 63 -1.56 11.57 -6.26
CA ARG A 63 -2.07 12.41 -5.17
C ARG A 63 -3.17 11.72 -4.38
N SER A 64 -4.07 11.04 -5.08
CA SER A 64 -5.11 10.23 -4.45
C SER A 64 -4.89 8.79 -4.88
N CYS A 65 -4.69 7.91 -3.92
CA CYS A 65 -4.46 6.49 -4.22
C CYS A 65 -4.77 5.62 -3.00
N VAL A 66 -4.97 4.35 -3.28
CA VAL A 66 -5.01 3.32 -2.25
C VAL A 66 -3.63 2.69 -2.18
N LEU A 67 -3.03 2.65 -1.00
CA LEU A 67 -1.79 1.90 -0.77
C LEU A 67 -2.19 0.50 -0.30
N PHE A 68 -1.83 -0.52 -1.06
CA PHE A 68 -2.26 -1.89 -0.84
C PHE A 68 -1.07 -2.74 -0.40
N PHE A 69 -1.18 -3.34 0.78
CA PHE A 69 -0.14 -4.20 1.35
C PHE A 69 -0.65 -5.62 1.44
N GLY A 70 0.23 -6.58 1.19
CA GLY A 70 -0.08 -7.98 1.34
C GLY A 70 0.06 -8.44 2.79
N GLN A 71 -0.21 -9.73 3.01
CA GLN A 71 -0.01 -10.33 4.31
C GLN A 71 1.49 -10.43 4.62
N GLU A 72 1.82 -10.30 5.89
CA GLU A 72 3.19 -10.45 6.35
C GLU A 72 3.74 -11.82 5.96
N GLY A 73 4.90 -11.82 5.33
CA GLY A 73 5.57 -13.04 4.88
C GLY A 73 5.12 -13.57 3.53
N GLN A 74 3.89 -13.30 3.13
CA GLN A 74 3.34 -13.80 1.85
C GLN A 74 3.31 -12.76 0.75
N GLY A 75 3.21 -11.48 1.12
CA GLY A 75 3.10 -10.41 0.16
C GLY A 75 1.74 -10.36 -0.53
N LEU A 76 1.70 -9.73 -1.68
CA LEU A 76 0.48 -9.58 -2.47
C LEU A 76 0.23 -10.85 -3.29
N SER A 77 -1.01 -11.34 -3.28
CA SER A 77 -1.42 -12.44 -4.14
C SER A 77 -1.38 -12.00 -5.61
N GLU A 78 -1.44 -12.96 -6.54
CA GLU A 78 -1.50 -12.63 -7.96
C GLU A 78 -2.74 -11.80 -8.29
N ALA A 79 -3.89 -12.14 -7.69
CA ALA A 79 -5.12 -11.38 -7.89
C ALA A 79 -4.97 -9.95 -7.39
N ALA A 80 -4.31 -9.76 -6.23
CA ALA A 80 -4.06 -8.43 -5.70
C ALA A 80 -3.12 -7.64 -6.60
N GLN A 81 -2.05 -8.28 -7.12
CA GLN A 81 -1.13 -7.61 -8.04
C GLN A 81 -1.84 -7.17 -9.33
N ARG A 82 -2.72 -8.01 -9.86
CA ARG A 82 -3.49 -7.66 -11.07
C ARG A 82 -4.45 -6.50 -10.84
N ALA A 83 -4.95 -6.36 -9.62
CA ALA A 83 -5.86 -5.26 -9.29
C ALA A 83 -5.13 -3.93 -9.14
N CYS A 84 -3.81 -3.95 -8.96
CA CYS A 84 -3.02 -2.73 -8.78
C CYS A 84 -2.75 -2.03 -10.11
N SER A 85 -2.80 -0.71 -10.09
CA SER A 85 -2.37 0.11 -11.23
C SER A 85 -0.85 0.06 -11.39
N ALA A 86 -0.14 -0.08 -10.28
CA ALA A 86 1.31 -0.23 -10.26
C ALA A 86 1.70 -1.02 -9.02
N THR A 87 2.81 -1.76 -9.12
CA THR A 87 3.42 -2.43 -7.98
C THR A 87 4.76 -1.77 -7.72
N VAL A 88 4.98 -1.39 -6.48
CA VAL A 88 6.12 -0.58 -6.07
C VAL A 88 6.91 -1.34 -5.01
N SER A 89 8.23 -1.30 -5.12
CA SER A 89 9.13 -1.94 -4.15
C SER A 89 9.84 -0.91 -3.32
N ILE A 90 10.18 -1.31 -2.08
CA ILE A 90 11.00 -0.50 -1.19
C ILE A 90 12.41 -1.12 -1.19
N ALA A 91 13.40 -0.30 -1.52
CA ALA A 91 14.78 -0.77 -1.59
C ALA A 91 15.23 -1.30 -0.22
N GLN A 92 15.87 -2.46 -0.23
CA GLN A 92 16.42 -3.09 0.97
C GLN A 92 17.87 -3.42 0.73
N PHE A 93 18.68 -3.14 1.74
CA PHE A 93 20.11 -3.43 1.71
C PHE A 93 20.39 -4.48 2.79
N GLY A 94 20.63 -5.71 2.36
CA GLY A 94 20.87 -6.81 3.25
C GLY A 94 20.25 -8.11 2.72
N SER A 95 20.29 -9.14 3.56
CA SER A 95 19.80 -10.48 3.19
C SER A 95 18.31 -10.68 3.42
N THR A 96 17.66 -9.77 4.11
CA THR A 96 16.22 -9.91 4.40
C THR A 96 15.41 -9.61 3.16
N ARG A 97 14.58 -10.56 2.77
CA ARG A 97 13.79 -10.45 1.55
C ARG A 97 12.56 -9.59 1.70
N SER A 98 11.95 -9.59 2.88
CA SER A 98 10.72 -8.84 3.11
C SER A 98 10.87 -7.85 4.24
N ILE A 99 10.14 -6.75 4.16
CA ILE A 99 10.09 -5.74 5.19
C ILE A 99 8.77 -5.88 5.94
N ASN A 100 8.76 -5.52 7.22
CA ASN A 100 7.55 -5.52 8.02
C ASN A 100 6.49 -4.61 7.37
N VAL A 101 5.24 -5.07 7.34
CA VAL A 101 4.14 -4.34 6.71
C VAL A 101 3.94 -2.95 7.34
N GLY A 102 4.04 -2.86 8.66
CA GLY A 102 3.94 -1.57 9.34
C GLY A 102 5.03 -0.60 8.93
N ALA A 103 6.26 -1.08 8.84
CA ALA A 103 7.37 -0.26 8.37
C ALA A 103 7.19 0.15 6.91
N ALA A 104 6.75 -0.78 6.06
CA ALA A 104 6.49 -0.50 4.65
C ALA A 104 5.40 0.56 4.51
N ALA A 105 4.34 0.46 5.32
CA ALA A 105 3.26 1.43 5.29
C ALA A 105 3.76 2.83 5.69
N ALA A 106 4.57 2.91 6.74
CA ALA A 106 5.13 4.19 7.18
C ALA A 106 6.01 4.82 6.11
N ILE A 107 6.86 4.02 5.47
CA ILE A 107 7.75 4.51 4.41
C ILE A 107 6.95 5.00 3.21
N ALA A 108 5.94 4.24 2.77
CA ALA A 108 5.12 4.61 1.63
C ALA A 108 4.32 5.89 1.91
N MET A 109 3.74 6.00 3.10
CA MET A 109 3.01 7.21 3.49
C MET A 109 3.92 8.41 3.58
N HIS A 110 5.14 8.23 4.07
CA HIS A 110 6.12 9.32 4.13
C HIS A 110 6.53 9.77 2.72
N ALA A 111 6.65 8.84 1.78
CA ALA A 111 6.94 9.19 0.39
C ALA A 111 5.84 10.08 -0.19
N TRP A 112 4.57 9.78 0.11
CA TRP A 112 3.45 10.62 -0.29
C TRP A 112 3.52 12.00 0.34
N ILE A 113 3.83 12.06 1.65
CA ILE A 113 3.96 13.33 2.38
C ILE A 113 5.07 14.19 1.77
N ARG A 114 6.21 13.59 1.48
CA ARG A 114 7.34 14.31 0.87
C ARG A 114 6.93 14.93 -0.46
N ARG A 115 6.19 14.17 -1.27
CA ARG A 115 5.76 14.62 -2.60
C ARG A 115 4.74 15.75 -2.53
N TYR A 116 3.74 15.61 -1.68
CA TYR A 116 2.58 16.51 -1.70
C TYR A 116 2.54 17.55 -0.59
N LYS A 117 3.26 17.34 0.49
CA LYS A 117 3.34 18.32 1.58
C LYS A 117 4.64 19.11 1.58
N PHE A 118 5.73 18.48 1.17
CA PHE A 118 7.03 19.14 1.11
C PHE A 118 7.47 19.47 -0.32
N GLY A 119 6.70 19.08 -1.32
CA GLY A 119 6.97 19.41 -2.71
C GLY A 119 8.21 18.75 -3.32
N GLN A 120 8.66 17.63 -2.74
CA GLN A 120 9.86 16.94 -3.24
C GLN A 120 9.47 15.95 -4.33
N ALA A 121 10.01 16.16 -5.53
CA ALA A 121 9.80 15.26 -6.65
C ALA A 121 10.52 13.92 -6.43
N PRO A 122 10.05 12.83 -7.09
CA PRO A 122 10.76 11.56 -7.02
C PRO A 122 12.19 11.67 -7.55
N THR A 123 13.05 10.80 -7.01
CA THR A 123 14.42 10.71 -7.51
C THR A 123 14.43 10.25 -8.97
N GLU A 124 15.25 10.88 -9.80
CA GLU A 124 15.35 10.46 -11.18
C GLU A 124 15.94 9.05 -11.28
N LYS A 125 15.40 8.28 -12.21
CA LYS A 125 15.86 6.93 -12.46
C LYS A 125 17.23 6.98 -13.14
N GLN A 126 18.17 6.29 -12.53
CA GLN A 126 19.52 6.17 -13.08
C GLN A 126 19.73 4.83 -13.77
#